data_3afcc8542f0645a75d30ace58a6a7aed
#
_entry.id   3afcc8542f0645a75d30ace58a6a7aed
#
_cell.length_a   1.000
_cell.length_b   1.000
_cell.length_c   1.000
_cell.angle_alpha   90.00
_cell.angle_beta   90.00
_cell.angle_gamma   90.00
#
_symmetry.space_group_name_H-M   'P 1'
#
loop_
_entity.id
_entity.type
_entity.pdbx_description
1 polymer ?
#
loop_
_entity_poly.entity_id
_entity_poly.type
_entity_poly.pdbx_seq_one_letter_code
_entity_poly.pdbx_strand_id
1 'polypeptide(L)'
;MCIAHLIFVAIPCGVFIDCCDGNYPPCRPLWADSTTPIMGPIVAKRGNIIVLHFAGQMPLAGIAWQAMHYLLGVQQLGYQAWYIEDGGANPFDPRANSVAMECDYNVRYLQRIMQRYGLGQRWAYWDAIHDIYYGLSRERVRALYAEADALINLCGATRLREEHLACPVRMMIDTDPVYEQIKYASADQASRAYLDAHTHFFTYGENLGAEDCPVPLCGVPWRPTRPPVDPSLWPVSHDAPSCFTTIGTWENKGKNIEFDGSRYIWSKHVNFLQFLDLPKRRPDTCFRIAMLPPDDRVRSTVAAGGWGLVDPRPISADMASYRDFIAHSRGEFTVAKDIYVRPNSGWFSDRSVCYLAAGRPVVTMRTGFSKFYPVGRGLFEYSSHEEALSGIDAIAAGYPAHSRAARELAREYFAPDRVLGALLADAGL
;
A
#
# COMPACT_ATOMS: atom_id res chain seq x y z
N MET A 1 16.88 -0.77 11.59
CA MET A 1 16.15 0.31 12.33
C MET A 1 15.51 1.33 11.39
N CYS A 2 14.85 0.89 10.32
CA CYS A 2 14.27 1.79 9.31
C CYS A 2 12.75 1.98 9.39
N ILE A 3 12.06 1.31 10.30
CA ILE A 3 10.59 1.40 10.48
C ILE A 3 10.21 2.14 11.78
N ALA A 4 11.15 2.44 12.67
CA ALA A 4 10.88 2.80 14.07
C ALA A 4 10.91 4.30 14.39
N HIS A 5 10.58 5.23 13.47
CA HIS A 5 10.41 6.65 13.84
C HIS A 5 9.11 7.23 13.26
N LEU A 6 7.99 6.52 13.49
CA LEU A 6 6.68 7.17 13.55
C LEU A 6 6.49 7.70 14.98
N ILE A 7 7.09 8.85 15.28
CA ILE A 7 6.81 9.56 16.54
C ILE A 7 5.48 10.28 16.34
N PHE A 8 4.40 9.71 16.85
CA PHE A 8 3.15 10.39 17.07
C PHE A 8 3.20 11.11 18.42
N VAL A 9 3.02 12.41 18.40
CA VAL A 9 2.86 13.23 19.61
C VAL A 9 1.48 12.93 20.19
N ALA A 10 1.43 12.44 21.41
CA ALA A 10 0.18 12.26 22.16
C ALA A 10 -0.43 13.63 22.48
N ILE A 11 -1.70 13.82 22.14
CA ILE A 11 -2.53 14.93 22.60
C ILE A 11 -3.64 14.37 23.48
N PRO A 12 -3.94 14.99 24.65
CA PRO A 12 -4.90 14.46 25.60
C PRO A 12 -6.35 14.54 25.09
N CYS A 13 -7.09 13.51 25.46
CA CYS A 13 -8.53 13.36 25.24
C CYS A 13 -9.32 14.45 25.95
N GLY A 14 -10.23 15.10 25.23
CA GLY A 14 -11.24 15.97 25.85
C GLY A 14 -12.01 16.80 24.84
N VAL A 15 -13.22 16.42 24.61
CA VAL A 15 -14.45 17.08 24.19
C VAL A 15 -15.09 16.38 23.00
N PHE A 16 -16.12 15.61 23.32
CA PHE A 16 -17.13 15.15 22.36
C PHE A 16 -17.99 16.34 21.95
N ILE A 17 -18.05 16.62 20.65
CA ILE A 17 -19.15 17.35 20.04
C ILE A 17 -19.79 16.43 19.03
N ASP A 18 -21.03 16.09 19.33
CA ASP A 18 -21.96 15.32 18.53
C ASP A 18 -22.29 16.11 17.25
N CYS A 19 -21.88 15.62 16.10
CA CYS A 19 -22.41 16.02 14.81
C CYS A 19 -23.00 14.78 14.16
N CYS A 20 -24.15 14.36 14.68
CA CYS A 20 -25.05 13.43 14.05
C CYS A 20 -25.81 14.14 12.94
N ASP A 21 -25.38 14.03 11.69
CA ASP A 21 -26.30 13.96 10.56
C ASP A 21 -26.24 12.53 10.01
N GLY A 22 -27.06 11.71 10.68
CA GLY A 22 -27.25 10.32 10.33
C GLY A 22 -28.04 10.18 9.04
N ASN A 23 -27.41 9.65 8.02
CA ASN A 23 -28.09 8.91 6.94
C ASN A 23 -27.11 7.92 6.31
N TYR A 24 -26.65 6.97 7.10
CA TYR A 24 -26.26 5.67 6.59
C TYR A 24 -27.22 4.64 7.17
N PRO A 25 -28.04 3.96 6.36
CA PRO A 25 -28.67 2.73 6.81
C PRO A 25 -27.55 1.76 7.22
N PRO A 26 -27.73 0.93 8.25
CA PRO A 26 -26.78 -0.10 8.58
C PRO A 26 -26.74 -1.08 7.40
N CYS A 27 -25.76 -0.92 6.51
CA CYS A 27 -25.51 -1.86 5.44
C CYS A 27 -25.10 -3.17 6.09
N ARG A 28 -25.98 -4.18 6.08
CA ARG A 28 -25.56 -5.56 6.26
C ARG A 28 -24.61 -5.85 5.10
N PRO A 29 -23.35 -6.21 5.36
CA PRO A 29 -22.43 -6.55 4.30
C PRO A 29 -22.96 -7.77 3.56
N LEU A 30 -23.04 -7.70 2.24
CA LEU A 30 -23.51 -8.77 1.33
C LEU A 30 -22.73 -10.10 1.43
N TRP A 31 -21.76 -10.18 2.36
CA TRP A 31 -20.86 -11.32 2.56
C TRP A 31 -20.71 -11.71 4.05
N ALA A 32 -21.53 -11.18 4.95
CA ALA A 32 -21.40 -11.42 6.40
C ALA A 32 -21.55 -12.90 6.82
N ASP A 33 -22.02 -13.77 5.95
CA ASP A 33 -22.36 -15.15 6.29
C ASP A 33 -21.50 -16.23 5.61
N SER A 34 -20.46 -15.92 4.84
CA SER A 34 -19.61 -16.95 4.27
C SER A 34 -18.33 -17.18 5.11
N THR A 35 -18.41 -18.12 6.03
CA THR A 35 -17.23 -18.73 6.71
C THR A 35 -16.44 -19.65 5.79
N THR A 36 -16.84 -19.80 4.54
CA THR A 36 -16.17 -20.67 3.57
C THR A 36 -14.87 -20.00 3.13
N PRO A 37 -13.70 -20.66 3.28
CA PRO A 37 -12.44 -20.14 2.74
C PRO A 37 -12.56 -19.96 1.23
N ILE A 38 -12.06 -18.86 0.70
CA ILE A 38 -11.93 -18.63 -0.74
C ILE A 38 -10.77 -19.52 -1.21
N MET A 39 -11.08 -20.79 -1.54
CA MET A 39 -10.10 -21.71 -2.12
C MET A 39 -10.16 -21.61 -3.64
N GLY A 40 -9.10 -21.12 -4.25
CA GLY A 40 -8.85 -21.32 -5.67
C GLY A 40 -8.55 -22.80 -6.01
N PRO A 41 -8.56 -23.18 -7.30
CA PRO A 41 -8.22 -24.55 -7.72
C PRO A 41 -6.83 -24.94 -7.21
N ILE A 42 -6.68 -26.19 -6.74
CA ILE A 42 -5.39 -26.76 -6.31
C ILE A 42 -4.54 -26.93 -7.57
N VAL A 43 -3.64 -25.99 -7.82
CA VAL A 43 -2.59 -26.11 -8.83
C VAL A 43 -1.46 -26.95 -8.25
N ALA A 44 -0.79 -27.75 -9.09
CA ALA A 44 0.37 -28.53 -8.69
C ALA A 44 1.43 -27.62 -8.04
N LYS A 45 1.99 -28.00 -6.90
CA LYS A 45 2.98 -27.21 -6.18
C LYS A 45 4.26 -27.06 -7.00
N ARG A 46 4.60 -25.84 -7.37
CA ARG A 46 5.89 -25.50 -8.00
C ARG A 46 7.04 -25.43 -6.99
N GLY A 47 6.75 -24.92 -5.79
CA GLY A 47 7.78 -24.70 -4.74
C GLY A 47 7.23 -23.83 -3.60
N ASN A 48 8.13 -23.35 -2.74
CA ASN A 48 7.81 -22.54 -1.58
C ASN A 48 8.33 -21.11 -1.76
N ILE A 49 7.47 -20.11 -1.57
CA ILE A 49 7.85 -18.70 -1.56
C ILE A 49 7.46 -18.08 -0.22
N ILE A 50 8.42 -17.43 0.43
CA ILE A 50 8.20 -16.68 1.66
C ILE A 50 7.95 -15.21 1.30
N VAL A 51 6.93 -14.61 1.89
CA VAL A 51 6.69 -13.16 1.86
C VAL A 51 6.97 -12.59 3.23
N LEU A 52 8.01 -11.77 3.34
CA LEU A 52 8.34 -10.99 4.52
C LEU A 52 7.61 -9.65 4.42
N HIS A 53 6.89 -9.27 5.47
CA HIS A 53 6.14 -8.00 5.52
C HIS A 53 5.88 -7.59 6.98
N PHE A 54 5.03 -6.58 7.21
CA PHE A 54 4.75 -6.01 8.55
C PHE A 54 3.25 -5.77 8.81
N ALA A 55 2.37 -6.60 8.24
CA ALA A 55 0.91 -6.42 8.37
C ALA A 55 0.39 -6.72 9.78
N GLY A 56 1.09 -7.52 10.56
CA GLY A 56 0.81 -7.75 11.97
C GLY A 56 1.35 -6.61 12.83
N GLN A 57 2.59 -6.17 12.62
CA GLN A 57 3.18 -5.03 13.32
C GLN A 57 2.35 -3.75 13.12
N MET A 58 1.88 -3.52 11.90
CA MET A 58 1.05 -2.38 11.53
C MET A 58 -0.33 -2.87 11.06
N PRO A 59 -1.25 -3.21 11.98
CA PRO A 59 -2.53 -3.84 11.66
C PRO A 59 -3.51 -2.85 11.05
N LEU A 60 -3.18 -2.41 9.84
CA LEU A 60 -3.96 -1.50 9.01
C LEU A 60 -4.36 -2.20 7.72
N ALA A 61 -5.63 -2.08 7.34
CA ALA A 61 -6.21 -2.81 6.22
C ALA A 61 -5.49 -2.59 4.89
N GLY A 62 -5.01 -1.37 4.59
CA GLY A 62 -4.25 -1.10 3.37
C GLY A 62 -2.94 -1.90 3.31
N ILE A 63 -2.24 -2.03 4.44
CA ILE A 63 -1.01 -2.82 4.57
C ILE A 63 -1.33 -4.32 4.46
N ALA A 64 -2.40 -4.76 5.10
CA ALA A 64 -2.84 -6.15 5.00
C ALA A 64 -3.24 -6.53 3.56
N TRP A 65 -3.92 -5.64 2.81
CA TRP A 65 -4.25 -5.86 1.40
C TRP A 65 -3.00 -5.98 0.54
N GLN A 66 -1.99 -5.15 0.76
CA GLN A 66 -0.71 -5.26 0.05
C GLN A 66 -0.09 -6.66 0.24
N ALA A 67 0.03 -7.13 1.49
CA ALA A 67 0.53 -8.48 1.78
C ALA A 67 -0.31 -9.57 1.10
N MET A 68 -1.63 -9.46 1.18
CA MET A 68 -2.54 -10.49 0.64
C MET A 68 -2.51 -10.56 -0.88
N HIS A 69 -2.34 -9.44 -1.60
CA HIS A 69 -2.18 -9.47 -3.05
C HIS A 69 -0.93 -10.25 -3.49
N TYR A 70 0.18 -10.13 -2.76
CA TYR A 70 1.37 -10.94 -3.01
C TYR A 70 1.16 -12.42 -2.66
N LEU A 71 0.65 -12.72 -1.46
CA LEU A 71 0.45 -14.09 -1.00
C LEU A 71 -0.50 -14.88 -1.89
N LEU A 72 -1.67 -14.30 -2.18
CA LEU A 72 -2.68 -14.95 -3.01
C LEU A 72 -2.23 -15.03 -4.48
N GLY A 73 -1.55 -14.00 -4.98
CA GLY A 73 -1.00 -14.01 -6.33
C GLY A 73 0.08 -15.08 -6.51
N VAL A 74 0.98 -15.25 -5.55
CA VAL A 74 1.96 -16.35 -5.54
C VAL A 74 1.27 -17.71 -5.54
N GLN A 75 0.17 -17.87 -4.78
CA GLN A 75 -0.62 -19.11 -4.81
C GLN A 75 -1.29 -19.35 -6.16
N GLN A 76 -1.84 -18.32 -6.81
CA GLN A 76 -2.45 -18.43 -8.15
C GLN A 76 -1.43 -18.88 -9.20
N LEU A 77 -0.15 -18.53 -9.02
CA LEU A 77 0.95 -18.98 -9.87
C LEU A 77 1.45 -20.40 -9.57
N GLY A 78 0.85 -21.09 -8.61
CA GLY A 78 1.11 -22.48 -8.28
C GLY A 78 2.16 -22.72 -7.19
N TYR A 79 2.65 -21.67 -6.54
CA TYR A 79 3.59 -21.81 -5.43
C TYR A 79 2.87 -21.91 -4.08
N GLN A 80 3.51 -22.50 -3.10
CA GLN A 80 3.07 -22.45 -1.72
C GLN A 80 3.58 -21.15 -1.08
N ALA A 81 2.67 -20.23 -0.77
CA ALA A 81 3.01 -18.99 -0.11
C ALA A 81 3.06 -19.15 1.41
N TRP A 82 4.08 -18.56 2.02
CA TRP A 82 4.30 -18.47 3.46
C TRP A 82 4.45 -17.00 3.86
N TYR A 83 3.79 -16.59 4.91
CA TYR A 83 3.91 -15.25 5.46
C TYR A 83 4.79 -15.28 6.71
N ILE A 84 5.85 -14.50 6.73
CA ILE A 84 6.72 -14.38 7.92
C ILE A 84 6.93 -12.91 8.22
N GLU A 85 6.74 -12.57 9.49
CA GLU A 85 6.96 -11.25 10.02
C GLU A 85 7.92 -11.33 11.20
N ASP A 86 9.19 -11.11 10.92
CA ASP A 86 10.28 -11.23 11.88
C ASP A 86 11.26 -10.04 11.81
N GLY A 87 10.74 -8.88 11.40
CA GLY A 87 11.50 -7.63 11.33
C GLY A 87 11.95 -7.08 12.70
N GLY A 88 11.38 -7.58 13.79
CA GLY A 88 11.74 -7.23 15.16
C GLY A 88 11.35 -5.82 15.60
N ALA A 89 10.50 -5.13 14.87
CA ALA A 89 10.02 -3.82 15.26
C ALA A 89 8.82 -3.93 16.23
N ASN A 90 8.69 -2.95 17.14
CA ASN A 90 7.61 -2.91 18.11
C ASN A 90 6.23 -2.83 17.42
N PRO A 91 5.20 -3.49 17.99
CA PRO A 91 3.85 -3.46 17.45
C PRO A 91 3.23 -2.06 17.56
N PHE A 92 2.43 -1.69 16.57
CA PHE A 92 1.61 -0.48 16.57
C PHE A 92 0.17 -0.83 16.97
N ASP A 93 -0.40 -0.12 17.96
CA ASP A 93 -1.83 -0.23 18.30
C ASP A 93 -2.61 0.90 17.61
N PRO A 94 -3.41 0.61 16.57
CA PRO A 94 -4.17 1.63 15.86
C PRO A 94 -5.30 2.24 16.71
N ARG A 95 -5.73 1.57 17.78
CA ARG A 95 -6.76 2.06 18.70
C ARG A 95 -6.21 3.19 19.58
N ALA A 96 -4.96 3.04 20.05
CA ALA A 96 -4.23 4.06 20.80
C ALA A 96 -3.46 5.02 19.89
N ASN A 97 -3.35 4.71 18.59
CA ASN A 97 -2.52 5.43 17.62
C ASN A 97 -1.07 5.59 18.10
N SER A 98 -0.49 4.55 18.67
CA SER A 98 0.85 4.57 19.26
C SER A 98 1.55 3.22 19.16
N VAL A 99 2.87 3.24 19.33
CA VAL A 99 3.66 2.02 19.52
C VAL A 99 3.28 1.39 20.85
N ALA A 100 3.12 0.07 20.86
CA ALA A 100 2.81 -0.74 22.04
C ALA A 100 3.96 -1.66 22.42
N MET A 101 3.93 -2.16 23.64
CA MET A 101 4.84 -3.20 24.10
C MET A 101 4.24 -4.61 23.94
N GLU A 102 2.91 -4.71 23.99
CA GLU A 102 2.16 -5.95 23.86
C GLU A 102 1.64 -6.13 22.44
N CYS A 103 1.71 -7.33 21.90
CA CYS A 103 1.33 -7.64 20.51
C CYS A 103 0.02 -8.42 20.37
N ASP A 104 -0.73 -8.65 21.42
CA ASP A 104 -1.95 -9.47 21.41
C ASP A 104 -2.98 -9.04 20.34
N TYR A 105 -3.20 -7.74 20.19
CA TYR A 105 -4.10 -7.21 19.17
C TYR A 105 -3.58 -7.53 17.78
N ASN A 106 -2.30 -7.33 17.55
CA ASN A 106 -1.59 -7.50 16.31
C ASN A 106 -1.61 -8.97 15.85
N VAL A 107 -1.29 -9.88 16.77
CA VAL A 107 -1.32 -11.34 16.54
C VAL A 107 -2.74 -11.80 16.19
N ARG A 108 -3.75 -11.39 16.96
CA ARG A 108 -5.15 -11.73 16.67
C ARG A 108 -5.64 -11.17 15.33
N TYR A 109 -5.22 -9.95 14.98
CA TYR A 109 -5.52 -9.35 13.69
C TYR A 109 -4.94 -10.18 12.55
N LEU A 110 -3.64 -10.50 12.62
CA LEU A 110 -2.95 -11.29 11.61
C LEU A 110 -3.54 -12.70 11.48
N GLN A 111 -3.77 -13.38 12.60
CA GLN A 111 -4.36 -14.71 12.65
C GLN A 111 -5.71 -14.78 11.94
N ARG A 112 -6.61 -13.81 12.19
CA ARG A 112 -7.93 -13.73 11.54
C ARG A 112 -7.80 -13.59 10.01
N ILE A 113 -6.88 -12.75 9.56
CA ILE A 113 -6.63 -12.56 8.13
C ILE A 113 -6.11 -13.85 7.51
N MET A 114 -5.08 -14.46 8.10
CA MET A 114 -4.49 -15.67 7.57
C MET A 114 -5.49 -16.84 7.53
N GLN A 115 -6.33 -16.98 8.56
CA GLN A 115 -7.40 -17.97 8.56
C GLN A 115 -8.43 -17.72 7.44
N ARG A 116 -8.88 -16.47 7.28
CA ARG A 116 -9.87 -16.10 6.27
C ARG A 116 -9.43 -16.43 4.84
N TYR A 117 -8.14 -16.26 4.54
CA TYR A 117 -7.59 -16.48 3.20
C TYR A 117 -6.88 -17.84 3.03
N GLY A 118 -7.15 -18.82 3.91
CA GLY A 118 -6.64 -20.17 3.78
C GLY A 118 -5.14 -20.32 4.08
N LEU A 119 -4.56 -19.37 4.79
CA LEU A 119 -3.15 -19.33 5.20
C LEU A 119 -2.94 -19.62 6.68
N GLY A 120 -3.96 -20.10 7.40
CA GLY A 120 -3.97 -20.25 8.86
C GLY A 120 -2.83 -21.10 9.45
N GLN A 121 -2.22 -21.99 8.64
CA GLN A 121 -1.07 -22.84 9.03
C GLN A 121 0.24 -22.39 8.36
N ARG A 122 0.28 -21.20 7.72
CA ARG A 122 1.40 -20.77 6.89
C ARG A 122 1.83 -19.33 7.19
N TRP A 123 1.84 -18.97 8.47
CA TRP A 123 2.28 -17.65 8.91
C TRP A 123 3.05 -17.74 10.22
N ALA A 124 3.95 -16.78 10.42
CA ALA A 124 4.63 -16.52 11.69
C ALA A 124 4.71 -15.03 11.97
N TYR A 125 4.66 -14.68 13.24
CA TYR A 125 4.95 -13.35 13.78
C TYR A 125 5.93 -13.52 14.95
N TRP A 126 7.04 -12.80 14.89
CA TRP A 126 8.02 -12.77 15.98
C TRP A 126 7.85 -11.52 16.84
N ASP A 127 7.45 -11.71 18.07
CA ASP A 127 7.53 -10.71 19.12
C ASP A 127 8.97 -10.63 19.63
N ALA A 128 9.69 -9.63 19.16
CA ALA A 128 11.09 -9.45 19.52
C ALA A 128 11.28 -8.92 20.96
N ILE A 129 10.23 -8.36 21.58
CA ILE A 129 10.29 -7.85 22.95
C ILE A 129 10.34 -9.02 23.94
N HIS A 130 9.47 -10.02 23.75
CA HIS A 130 9.35 -11.18 24.62
C HIS A 130 10.04 -12.44 24.07
N ASP A 131 10.62 -12.33 22.85
CA ASP A 131 11.25 -13.43 22.09
C ASP A 131 10.33 -14.62 21.83
N ILE A 132 9.06 -14.35 21.50
CA ILE A 132 8.01 -15.35 21.26
C ILE A 132 7.64 -15.38 19.77
N TYR A 133 7.49 -16.59 19.23
CA TYR A 133 6.93 -16.81 17.90
C TYR A 133 5.46 -17.23 17.99
N TYR A 134 4.61 -16.59 17.23
CA TYR A 134 3.19 -16.94 17.05
C TYR A 134 2.95 -17.52 15.66
N GLY A 135 2.00 -18.44 15.54
CA GLY A 135 1.76 -19.21 14.32
C GLY A 135 2.72 -20.39 14.18
N LEU A 136 3.71 -20.30 13.31
CA LEU A 136 4.77 -21.30 13.20
C LEU A 136 5.82 -21.13 14.31
N SER A 137 6.45 -22.25 14.73
CA SER A 137 7.56 -22.20 15.67
C SER A 137 8.83 -21.61 15.04
N ARG A 138 9.75 -21.13 15.89
CA ARG A 138 11.05 -20.62 15.46
C ARG A 138 11.84 -21.64 14.61
N GLU A 139 11.85 -22.90 15.05
CA GLU A 139 12.54 -23.99 14.34
C GLU A 139 11.93 -24.19 12.94
N ARG A 140 10.59 -24.12 12.83
CA ARG A 140 9.93 -24.27 11.54
C ARG A 140 10.20 -23.07 10.62
N VAL A 141 10.25 -21.85 11.17
CA VAL A 141 10.61 -20.65 10.39
C VAL A 141 12.04 -20.75 9.84
N ARG A 142 13.00 -21.16 10.67
CA ARG A 142 14.40 -21.38 10.23
C ARG A 142 14.50 -22.47 9.16
N ALA A 143 13.80 -23.58 9.32
CA ALA A 143 13.77 -24.64 8.33
C ALA A 143 13.18 -24.12 6.99
N LEU A 144 12.15 -23.30 7.04
CA LEU A 144 11.52 -22.71 5.86
C LEU A 144 12.49 -21.84 5.05
N TYR A 145 13.38 -21.07 5.69
CA TYR A 145 14.37 -20.26 4.96
C TYR A 145 15.32 -21.12 4.14
N ALA A 146 15.66 -22.31 4.62
CA ALA A 146 16.51 -23.25 3.89
C ALA A 146 15.73 -24.06 2.83
N GLU A 147 14.43 -24.25 3.01
CA GLU A 147 13.56 -25.04 2.11
C GLU A 147 12.91 -24.18 1.00
N ALA A 148 12.88 -22.86 1.16
CA ALA A 148 12.19 -21.98 0.23
C ALA A 148 13.04 -21.74 -1.02
N ASP A 149 12.38 -21.74 -2.19
CA ASP A 149 13.00 -21.38 -3.46
C ASP A 149 13.31 -19.88 -3.53
N ALA A 150 12.45 -19.07 -2.89
CA ALA A 150 12.64 -17.64 -2.79
C ALA A 150 12.00 -17.01 -1.55
N LEU A 151 12.54 -15.86 -1.16
CA LEU A 151 11.87 -14.92 -0.27
C LEU A 151 11.66 -13.56 -0.96
N ILE A 152 10.48 -12.99 -0.74
CA ILE A 152 10.08 -11.65 -1.17
C ILE A 152 10.11 -10.76 0.07
N ASN A 153 11.10 -9.89 0.18
CA ASN A 153 11.15 -8.86 1.22
C ASN A 153 10.33 -7.64 0.76
N LEU A 154 9.03 -7.71 0.97
CA LEU A 154 8.08 -6.70 0.53
C LEU A 154 8.21 -5.42 1.38
N CYS A 155 8.29 -4.27 0.73
CA CYS A 155 8.58 -2.97 1.34
C CYS A 155 9.95 -2.91 2.07
N GLY A 156 10.81 -3.90 1.87
CA GLY A 156 12.02 -4.03 2.66
C GLY A 156 11.75 -4.16 4.16
N ALA A 157 10.69 -4.87 4.52
CA ALA A 157 10.15 -4.96 5.87
C ALA A 157 11.13 -5.54 6.89
N THR A 158 12.00 -6.44 6.45
CA THR A 158 12.95 -7.16 7.31
C THR A 158 14.38 -6.85 6.92
N ARG A 159 15.22 -6.51 7.89
CA ARG A 159 16.67 -6.57 7.72
C ARG A 159 17.08 -8.04 7.73
N LEU A 160 17.56 -8.52 6.58
CA LEU A 160 17.94 -9.93 6.46
C LEU A 160 19.11 -10.25 7.39
N ARG A 161 18.95 -11.32 8.16
CA ARG A 161 19.94 -11.90 9.07
C ARG A 161 20.49 -13.18 8.48
N GLU A 162 21.45 -13.81 9.14
CA GLU A 162 22.13 -15.01 8.66
C GLU A 162 21.16 -16.14 8.27
N GLU A 163 20.10 -16.35 9.07
CA GLU A 163 19.09 -17.37 8.77
C GLU A 163 18.34 -17.15 7.44
N HIS A 164 18.11 -15.89 7.05
CA HIS A 164 17.47 -15.58 5.76
C HIS A 164 18.39 -15.85 4.56
N LEU A 165 19.71 -15.75 4.76
CA LEU A 165 20.69 -15.98 3.71
C LEU A 165 20.74 -17.43 3.23
N ALA A 166 20.14 -18.36 3.99
CA ALA A 166 19.95 -19.75 3.57
C ALA A 166 19.01 -19.85 2.33
N CYS A 167 18.12 -18.88 2.12
CA CYS A 167 17.26 -18.84 0.95
C CYS A 167 18.06 -18.34 -0.27
N PRO A 168 18.10 -19.10 -1.38
CA PRO A 168 18.99 -18.76 -2.52
C PRO A 168 18.55 -17.48 -3.26
N VAL A 169 17.25 -17.26 -3.42
CA VAL A 169 16.69 -16.09 -4.11
C VAL A 169 16.04 -15.16 -3.08
N ARG A 170 16.63 -14.00 -2.90
CA ARG A 170 16.17 -12.98 -1.93
C ARG A 170 15.84 -11.69 -2.67
N MET A 171 14.54 -11.48 -2.89
CA MET A 171 14.01 -10.36 -3.66
C MET A 171 13.69 -9.18 -2.75
N MET A 172 14.31 -8.03 -2.99
CA MET A 172 13.92 -6.74 -2.44
C MET A 172 12.80 -6.14 -3.28
N ILE A 173 11.66 -5.82 -2.69
CA ILE A 173 10.61 -5.05 -3.36
C ILE A 173 10.54 -3.67 -2.73
N ASP A 174 11.09 -2.70 -3.43
CA ASP A 174 11.05 -1.28 -3.06
C ASP A 174 9.74 -0.66 -3.52
N THR A 175 8.78 -0.57 -2.61
CA THR A 175 7.44 -0.02 -2.86
C THR A 175 7.37 1.50 -2.68
N ASP A 176 8.42 2.07 -2.08
CA ASP A 176 8.57 3.50 -1.79
C ASP A 176 9.90 4.03 -2.37
N PRO A 177 10.03 4.14 -3.69
CA PRO A 177 11.29 4.44 -4.38
C PRO A 177 11.88 5.79 -3.99
N VAL A 178 13.14 6.00 -4.41
CA VAL A 178 13.95 7.22 -4.25
C VAL A 178 14.72 7.26 -2.93
N TYR A 179 14.08 6.92 -1.81
CA TYR A 179 14.71 7.07 -0.50
C TYR A 179 15.93 6.14 -0.32
N GLU A 180 15.76 4.83 -0.57
CA GLU A 180 16.86 3.87 -0.40
C GLU A 180 17.96 4.05 -1.46
N GLN A 181 17.60 4.45 -2.68
CA GLN A 181 18.57 4.75 -3.74
C GLN A 181 19.47 5.93 -3.34
N ILE A 182 18.90 7.02 -2.82
CA ILE A 182 19.67 8.19 -2.35
C ILE A 182 20.54 7.82 -1.15
N LYS A 183 20.00 7.07 -0.18
CA LYS A 183 20.79 6.62 0.99
C LYS A 183 21.99 5.75 0.57
N TYR A 184 21.77 4.85 -0.36
CA TYR A 184 22.83 4.00 -0.89
C TYR A 184 23.90 4.86 -1.59
N ALA A 185 23.50 5.85 -2.39
CA ALA A 185 24.38 6.79 -3.07
C ALA A 185 25.18 7.65 -2.08
N SER A 186 24.57 8.03 -0.95
CA SER A 186 25.22 8.81 0.11
C SER A 186 26.24 7.99 0.94
N ALA A 187 26.55 6.78 0.52
CA ALA A 187 27.49 5.87 1.18
C ALA A 187 27.07 5.48 2.63
N ASP A 188 25.76 5.55 2.95
CA ASP A 188 25.26 5.04 4.22
C ASP A 188 25.53 3.53 4.33
N GLN A 189 26.49 3.18 5.19
CA GLN A 189 26.95 1.81 5.36
C GLN A 189 25.81 0.86 5.74
N ALA A 190 24.87 1.32 6.53
CA ALA A 190 23.72 0.52 6.96
C ALA A 190 22.76 0.23 5.79
N SER A 191 22.57 1.19 4.87
CA SER A 191 21.77 0.99 3.66
C SER A 191 22.47 0.08 2.65
N ARG A 192 23.79 0.18 2.52
CA ARG A 192 24.56 -0.75 1.68
C ARG A 192 24.42 -2.18 2.18
N ALA A 193 24.75 -2.45 3.45
CA ALA A 193 24.62 -3.78 4.04
C ALA A 193 23.18 -4.33 3.95
N TYR A 194 22.19 -3.45 4.05
CA TYR A 194 20.79 -3.82 3.91
C TYR A 194 20.43 -4.28 2.49
N LEU A 195 20.86 -3.55 1.46
CA LEU A 195 20.61 -3.95 0.07
C LEU A 195 21.49 -5.16 -0.34
N ASP A 196 22.76 -5.17 0.03
CA ASP A 196 23.72 -6.24 -0.34
C ASP A 196 23.31 -7.64 0.16
N ALA A 197 22.41 -7.72 1.16
CA ALA A 197 21.84 -8.98 1.62
C ALA A 197 20.83 -9.61 0.62
N HIS A 198 20.38 -8.86 -0.38
CA HIS A 198 19.44 -9.32 -1.40
C HIS A 198 20.16 -9.74 -2.69
N THR A 199 19.50 -10.60 -3.46
CA THR A 199 20.03 -11.10 -4.75
C THR A 199 19.34 -10.46 -5.95
N HIS A 200 18.09 -9.97 -5.77
CA HIS A 200 17.28 -9.36 -6.82
C HIS A 200 16.60 -8.10 -6.27
N PHE A 201 16.49 -7.09 -7.12
CA PHE A 201 16.01 -5.76 -6.74
C PHE A 201 14.91 -5.33 -7.67
N PHE A 202 13.74 -5.09 -7.11
CA PHE A 202 12.57 -4.61 -7.83
C PHE A 202 12.05 -3.33 -7.19
N THR A 203 11.56 -2.39 -8.00
CA THR A 203 11.07 -1.10 -7.50
C THR A 203 9.79 -0.68 -8.20
N TYR A 204 8.87 -0.04 -7.45
CA TYR A 204 7.70 0.63 -8.00
C TYR A 204 8.05 1.96 -8.70
N GLY A 205 9.29 2.38 -8.61
CA GLY A 205 9.82 3.49 -9.39
C GLY A 205 10.11 3.07 -10.81
N GLU A 206 9.10 2.82 -11.64
CA GLU A 206 9.28 2.27 -12.99
C GLU A 206 10.10 3.17 -13.92
N ASN A 207 10.21 4.48 -13.61
CA ASN A 207 11.00 5.44 -14.38
C ASN A 207 12.44 5.63 -13.84
N LEU A 208 12.85 4.89 -12.81
CA LEU A 208 14.22 4.95 -12.31
C LEU A 208 15.20 4.51 -13.41
N GLY A 209 16.27 5.29 -13.58
CA GLY A 209 17.26 5.08 -14.64
C GLY A 209 16.92 5.69 -15.98
N ALA A 210 15.74 6.30 -16.15
CA ALA A 210 15.42 7.08 -17.33
C ALA A 210 16.12 8.46 -17.27
N GLU A 211 16.33 9.07 -18.44
CA GLU A 211 17.03 10.36 -18.59
C GLU A 211 16.39 11.50 -17.78
N ASP A 212 15.07 11.49 -17.64
CA ASP A 212 14.29 12.48 -16.89
C ASP A 212 14.04 12.11 -15.42
N CYS A 213 14.76 11.11 -14.89
CA CYS A 213 14.71 10.71 -13.49
C CYS A 213 16.13 10.78 -12.88
N PRO A 214 16.45 11.82 -12.08
CA PRO A 214 17.82 12.06 -11.58
C PRO A 214 18.21 11.16 -10.40
N VAL A 215 17.40 10.17 -10.05
CA VAL A 215 17.65 9.27 -8.90
C VAL A 215 18.84 8.35 -9.20
N PRO A 216 19.86 8.33 -8.34
CA PRO A 216 21.08 7.53 -8.58
C PRO A 216 20.80 6.03 -8.36
N LEU A 217 21.20 5.19 -9.31
CA LEU A 217 21.09 3.73 -9.16
C LEU A 217 22.33 3.09 -8.54
N CYS A 218 23.49 3.73 -8.64
CA CYS A 218 24.78 3.33 -8.03
C CYS A 218 25.19 1.87 -8.32
N GLY A 219 24.86 1.37 -9.52
CA GLY A 219 25.19 0.00 -9.94
C GLY A 219 24.27 -1.08 -9.36
N VAL A 220 23.29 -0.76 -8.53
CA VAL A 220 22.26 -1.71 -8.09
C VAL A 220 21.32 -1.98 -9.27
N PRO A 221 21.11 -3.25 -9.68
CA PRO A 221 20.36 -3.59 -10.88
C PRO A 221 18.84 -3.58 -10.60
N TRP A 222 18.28 -2.39 -10.29
CA TRP A 222 16.85 -2.20 -10.07
C TRP A 222 16.06 -2.55 -11.32
N ARG A 223 15.10 -3.45 -11.17
CA ARG A 223 14.13 -3.81 -12.20
C ARG A 223 12.78 -3.19 -11.89
N PRO A 224 12.08 -2.66 -12.91
CA PRO A 224 10.74 -2.09 -12.68
C PRO A 224 9.75 -3.18 -12.29
N THR A 225 8.91 -2.88 -11.33
CA THR A 225 7.72 -3.66 -10.97
C THR A 225 6.61 -2.72 -10.51
N ARG A 226 5.46 -3.25 -10.21
CA ARG A 226 4.28 -2.46 -9.83
C ARG A 226 3.45 -3.18 -8.78
N PRO A 227 2.51 -2.49 -8.08
CA PRO A 227 1.66 -3.14 -7.10
C PRO A 227 0.74 -4.17 -7.76
N PRO A 228 0.78 -5.46 -7.39
CA PRO A 228 -0.19 -6.43 -7.87
C PRO A 228 -1.55 -6.20 -7.22
N VAL A 229 -2.62 -6.48 -7.94
CA VAL A 229 -3.98 -6.54 -7.40
C VAL A 229 -4.76 -7.68 -8.04
N ASP A 230 -5.42 -8.50 -7.23
CA ASP A 230 -6.37 -9.48 -7.76
C ASP A 230 -7.76 -8.83 -7.89
N PRO A 231 -8.21 -8.52 -9.12
CA PRO A 231 -9.50 -7.89 -9.32
C PRO A 231 -10.68 -8.74 -8.83
N SER A 232 -10.56 -10.05 -8.72
CA SER A 232 -11.64 -10.93 -8.24
C SER A 232 -12.00 -10.66 -6.77
N LEU A 233 -11.07 -10.12 -5.99
CA LEU A 233 -11.27 -9.77 -4.58
C LEU A 233 -11.97 -8.40 -4.39
N TRP A 234 -12.15 -7.63 -5.47
CA TRP A 234 -12.72 -6.28 -5.46
C TRP A 234 -14.04 -6.26 -6.23
N PRO A 235 -15.19 -6.35 -5.54
CA PRO A 235 -16.48 -6.33 -6.19
C PRO A 235 -16.74 -4.98 -6.85
N VAL A 236 -17.34 -5.01 -8.04
CA VAL A 236 -17.83 -3.80 -8.69
C VAL A 236 -19.25 -3.54 -8.19
N SER A 237 -19.46 -2.45 -7.47
CA SER A 237 -20.81 -1.98 -7.15
C SER A 237 -21.40 -1.24 -8.36
N HIS A 238 -22.65 -1.55 -8.68
CA HIS A 238 -23.41 -0.88 -9.74
C HIS A 238 -24.02 0.45 -9.28
N ASP A 239 -23.97 0.73 -7.97
CA ASP A 239 -24.39 2.02 -7.46
C ASP A 239 -23.49 3.13 -8.00
N ALA A 240 -24.07 4.29 -8.30
CA ALA A 240 -23.35 5.47 -8.73
C ALA A 240 -23.04 6.38 -7.51
N PRO A 241 -21.94 6.11 -6.76
CA PRO A 241 -21.60 6.92 -5.62
C PRO A 241 -21.26 8.35 -6.03
N SER A 242 -21.49 9.29 -5.11
CA SER A 242 -21.33 10.72 -5.43
C SER A 242 -19.93 11.27 -5.13
N CYS A 243 -19.20 10.66 -4.19
CA CYS A 243 -17.99 11.26 -3.66
C CYS A 243 -16.70 10.63 -4.22
N PHE A 244 -15.78 11.45 -4.69
CA PHE A 244 -14.38 11.08 -4.80
C PHE A 244 -13.77 10.98 -3.40
N THR A 245 -12.97 9.94 -3.19
CA THR A 245 -12.38 9.69 -1.87
C THR A 245 -10.88 9.44 -1.97
N THR A 246 -10.20 9.55 -0.84
CA THR A 246 -8.86 9.02 -0.63
C THR A 246 -8.68 8.58 0.81
N ILE A 247 -7.77 7.64 1.08
CA ILE A 247 -7.39 7.20 2.42
C ILE A 247 -5.90 7.43 2.57
N GLY A 248 -5.45 7.97 3.68
CA GLY A 248 -4.01 8.13 3.87
C GLY A 248 -3.62 8.87 5.13
N THR A 249 -2.31 9.00 5.28
CA THR A 249 -1.69 9.80 6.33
C THR A 249 -1.40 11.19 5.78
N TRP A 250 -1.73 12.24 6.55
CA TRP A 250 -1.49 13.63 6.18
C TRP A 250 0.01 13.92 6.11
N GLU A 251 0.70 13.68 7.21
CA GLU A 251 2.11 13.96 7.35
C GLU A 251 2.87 12.73 7.87
N ASN A 252 3.98 12.42 7.23
CA ASN A 252 4.94 11.42 7.69
C ASN A 252 6.26 12.13 8.04
N LYS A 253 6.74 11.95 9.26
CA LYS A 253 7.98 12.57 9.77
C LYS A 253 9.16 11.60 9.65
N GLY A 254 10.38 12.13 9.50
CA GLY A 254 11.62 11.38 9.68
C GLY A 254 12.25 10.72 8.45
N LYS A 255 11.65 10.85 7.26
CA LYS A 255 12.22 10.28 6.01
C LYS A 255 12.45 11.34 4.90
N ASN A 256 12.54 12.61 5.26
CA ASN A 256 12.99 13.62 4.30
C ASN A 256 14.47 13.38 4.00
N ILE A 257 14.87 13.54 2.73
CA ILE A 257 16.23 13.27 2.30
C ILE A 257 16.71 14.36 1.35
N GLU A 258 18.01 14.67 1.39
CA GLU A 258 18.63 15.64 0.52
C GLU A 258 19.58 14.94 -0.46
N PHE A 259 19.52 15.34 -1.72
CA PHE A 259 20.40 14.83 -2.76
C PHE A 259 20.58 15.89 -3.84
N ASP A 260 21.81 16.12 -4.27
CA ASP A 260 22.19 17.08 -5.31
C ASP A 260 21.56 18.47 -5.12
N GLY A 261 21.67 19.00 -3.87
CA GLY A 261 21.13 20.31 -3.49
C GLY A 261 19.60 20.39 -3.41
N SER A 262 18.90 19.32 -3.68
CA SER A 262 17.42 19.22 -3.61
C SER A 262 16.99 18.46 -2.36
N ARG A 263 15.96 18.98 -1.67
CA ARG A 263 15.32 18.32 -0.54
C ARG A 263 14.04 17.64 -1.00
N TYR A 264 13.96 16.33 -0.81
CA TYR A 264 12.80 15.49 -1.13
C TYR A 264 11.99 15.24 0.13
N ILE A 265 10.68 15.52 0.09
CA ILE A 265 9.81 15.43 1.26
C ILE A 265 9.00 14.12 1.22
N TRP A 266 9.15 13.32 2.28
CA TRP A 266 8.46 12.04 2.45
C TRP A 266 7.02 12.20 2.96
N SER A 267 6.26 13.13 2.42
CA SER A 267 4.94 13.41 2.92
C SER A 267 4.01 13.94 1.82
N LYS A 268 2.72 13.64 1.94
CA LYS A 268 1.69 14.05 0.97
C LYS A 268 1.17 15.45 1.20
N HIS A 269 1.22 15.96 2.43
CA HIS A 269 0.59 17.23 2.78
C HIS A 269 1.07 18.41 1.94
N VAL A 270 2.34 18.43 1.55
CA VAL A 270 2.93 19.50 0.73
C VAL A 270 2.20 19.62 -0.61
N ASN A 271 1.95 18.48 -1.24
CA ASN A 271 1.23 18.43 -2.50
C ASN A 271 -0.28 18.57 -2.31
N PHE A 272 -0.83 18.03 -1.21
CA PHE A 272 -2.26 18.15 -0.93
C PHE A 272 -2.69 19.60 -0.70
N LEU A 273 -1.86 20.40 -0.02
CA LEU A 273 -2.11 21.83 0.21
C LEU A 273 -2.23 22.62 -1.09
N GLN A 274 -1.55 22.23 -2.16
CA GLN A 274 -1.65 22.87 -3.47
C GLN A 274 -3.03 22.69 -4.11
N PHE A 275 -3.74 21.61 -3.81
CA PHE A 275 -5.06 21.26 -4.37
C PHE A 275 -6.19 21.34 -3.35
N LEU A 276 -5.94 22.03 -2.24
CA LEU A 276 -6.89 22.08 -1.13
C LEU A 276 -8.23 22.73 -1.49
N ASP A 277 -8.22 23.70 -2.41
CA ASP A 277 -9.39 24.44 -2.87
C ASP A 277 -10.14 23.74 -4.02
N LEU A 278 -9.72 22.54 -4.44
CA LEU A 278 -10.34 21.81 -5.53
C LEU A 278 -11.86 21.61 -5.35
N PRO A 279 -12.40 21.25 -4.14
CA PRO A 279 -13.84 21.13 -3.93
C PRO A 279 -14.59 22.44 -4.18
N LYS A 280 -13.98 23.59 -3.88
CA LYS A 280 -14.60 24.90 -4.14
C LYS A 280 -14.71 25.22 -5.61
N ARG A 281 -13.82 24.66 -6.43
CA ARG A 281 -13.83 24.82 -7.89
C ARG A 281 -14.86 23.91 -8.57
N ARG A 282 -15.37 22.91 -7.85
CA ARG A 282 -16.42 21.99 -8.30
C ARG A 282 -17.41 21.71 -7.16
N PRO A 283 -18.26 22.68 -6.80
CA PRO A 283 -19.18 22.57 -5.66
C PRO A 283 -20.21 21.46 -5.82
N ASP A 284 -20.50 21.03 -7.05
CA ASP A 284 -21.43 19.92 -7.35
C ASP A 284 -20.78 18.55 -7.22
N THR A 285 -19.48 18.48 -6.92
CA THR A 285 -18.72 17.23 -6.73
C THR A 285 -18.32 17.06 -5.29
N CYS A 286 -18.71 15.94 -4.70
CA CYS A 286 -18.32 15.59 -3.33
C CYS A 286 -16.89 15.04 -3.28
N PHE A 287 -16.07 15.56 -2.35
CA PHE A 287 -14.73 15.08 -2.05
C PHE A 287 -14.60 14.74 -0.56
N ARG A 288 -14.08 13.55 -0.27
CA ARG A 288 -13.84 13.10 1.11
C ARG A 288 -12.43 12.56 1.27
N ILE A 289 -11.82 12.85 2.41
CA ILE A 289 -10.53 12.31 2.80
C ILE A 289 -10.64 11.58 4.13
N ALA A 290 -10.30 10.29 4.11
CA ALA A 290 -10.19 9.48 5.31
C ALA A 290 -8.76 9.60 5.85
N MET A 291 -8.59 10.47 6.83
CA MET A 291 -7.30 10.72 7.52
C MET A 291 -7.53 11.25 8.92
N LEU A 292 -6.55 11.06 9.79
CA LEU A 292 -6.48 11.76 11.08
C LEU A 292 -5.71 13.07 10.88
N PRO A 293 -6.34 14.24 11.03
CA PRO A 293 -5.62 15.50 11.07
C PRO A 293 -4.67 15.53 12.28
N PRO A 294 -3.42 16.00 12.12
CA PRO A 294 -2.47 16.06 13.24
C PRO A 294 -2.88 17.05 14.34
N ASP A 295 -3.66 18.06 14.00
CA ASP A 295 -4.17 19.08 14.91
C ASP A 295 -5.45 19.74 14.36
N ASP A 296 -6.07 20.61 15.16
CA ASP A 296 -7.30 21.33 14.79
C ASP A 296 -7.07 22.38 13.70
N ARG A 297 -5.86 22.89 13.55
CA ARG A 297 -5.52 23.84 12.48
C ARG A 297 -5.60 23.13 11.14
N VAL A 298 -4.99 21.97 11.01
CA VAL A 298 -5.08 21.15 9.78
C VAL A 298 -6.53 20.72 9.53
N ARG A 299 -7.25 20.30 10.57
CA ARG A 299 -8.68 19.97 10.47
C ARG A 299 -9.48 21.12 9.88
N SER A 300 -9.36 22.30 10.44
CA SER A 300 -10.05 23.51 9.99
C SER A 300 -9.64 23.92 8.58
N THR A 301 -8.35 23.79 8.25
CA THR A 301 -7.82 24.11 6.93
C THR A 301 -8.39 23.21 5.85
N VAL A 302 -8.45 21.91 6.10
CA VAL A 302 -9.01 20.90 5.16
C VAL A 302 -10.51 21.10 4.99
N ALA A 303 -11.24 21.31 6.08
CA ALA A 303 -12.67 21.57 6.04
C ALA A 303 -12.98 22.90 5.30
N ALA A 304 -12.19 23.96 5.57
CA ALA A 304 -12.29 25.23 4.86
C ALA A 304 -12.00 25.10 3.36
N GLY A 305 -11.21 24.12 2.94
CA GLY A 305 -11.00 23.78 1.53
C GLY A 305 -12.23 23.16 0.85
N GLY A 306 -13.23 22.73 1.63
CA GLY A 306 -14.43 22.05 1.12
C GLY A 306 -14.37 20.53 1.18
N TRP A 307 -13.36 19.95 1.80
CA TRP A 307 -13.18 18.51 1.94
C TRP A 307 -14.00 17.96 3.12
N GLY A 308 -14.76 16.89 2.88
CA GLY A 308 -15.34 16.09 3.95
C GLY A 308 -14.28 15.23 4.63
N LEU A 309 -14.06 15.43 5.93
CA LEU A 309 -13.18 14.58 6.73
C LEU A 309 -13.92 13.34 7.21
N VAL A 310 -13.29 12.18 7.05
CA VAL A 310 -13.79 10.89 7.53
C VAL A 310 -12.78 10.27 8.48
N ASP A 311 -13.24 9.69 9.57
CA ASP A 311 -12.37 8.95 10.49
C ASP A 311 -11.84 7.69 9.79
N PRO A 312 -10.51 7.54 9.60
CA PRO A 312 -9.94 6.39 8.92
C PRO A 312 -9.91 5.13 9.80
N ARG A 313 -10.06 5.25 11.12
CA ARG A 313 -9.89 4.13 12.06
C ARG A 313 -10.85 2.97 11.79
N PRO A 314 -12.18 3.17 11.69
CA PRO A 314 -13.10 2.08 11.36
C PRO A 314 -12.87 1.52 9.95
N ILE A 315 -12.43 2.35 9.00
CA ILE A 315 -12.15 1.94 7.63
C ILE A 315 -10.90 1.06 7.58
N SER A 316 -9.85 1.43 8.31
CA SER A 316 -8.55 0.75 8.29
C SER A 316 -8.43 -0.39 9.29
N ALA A 317 -9.43 -0.58 10.19
CA ALA A 317 -9.40 -1.61 11.21
C ALA A 317 -9.57 -3.03 10.63
N ASP A 318 -10.16 -3.15 9.43
CA ASP A 318 -10.43 -4.44 8.82
C ASP A 318 -10.46 -4.32 7.28
N MET A 319 -10.01 -5.39 6.64
CA MET A 319 -9.85 -5.46 5.18
C MET A 319 -11.18 -5.31 4.43
N ALA A 320 -12.28 -5.76 5.02
CA ALA A 320 -13.59 -5.66 4.40
C ALA A 320 -14.11 -4.22 4.42
N SER A 321 -14.03 -3.55 5.56
CA SER A 321 -14.43 -2.14 5.71
C SER A 321 -13.63 -1.23 4.77
N TYR A 322 -12.34 -1.51 4.60
CA TYR A 322 -11.48 -0.79 3.65
C TYR A 322 -11.93 -0.99 2.20
N ARG A 323 -12.20 -2.24 1.82
CA ARG A 323 -12.70 -2.59 0.50
C ARG A 323 -14.06 -1.96 0.23
N ASP A 324 -14.97 -2.02 1.20
CA ASP A 324 -16.31 -1.47 1.10
C ASP A 324 -16.29 0.06 0.96
N PHE A 325 -15.40 0.75 1.69
CA PHE A 325 -15.20 2.19 1.52
C PHE A 325 -14.77 2.54 0.09
N ILE A 326 -13.82 1.81 -0.47
CA ILE A 326 -13.37 1.97 -1.86
C ILE A 326 -14.51 1.66 -2.84
N ALA A 327 -15.21 0.54 -2.64
CA ALA A 327 -16.29 0.11 -3.52
C ALA A 327 -17.47 1.11 -3.55
N HIS A 328 -17.72 1.85 -2.47
CA HIS A 328 -18.75 2.88 -2.38
C HIS A 328 -18.24 4.30 -2.72
N SER A 329 -17.05 4.41 -3.27
CA SER A 329 -16.50 5.67 -3.76
C SER A 329 -16.82 5.87 -5.24
N ARG A 330 -17.03 7.11 -5.69
CA ARG A 330 -17.16 7.44 -7.10
C ARG A 330 -15.86 7.16 -7.86
N GLY A 331 -14.75 7.46 -7.23
CA GLY A 331 -13.40 7.29 -7.72
C GLY A 331 -12.41 7.73 -6.67
N GLU A 332 -11.13 7.61 -6.97
CA GLU A 332 -10.08 8.19 -6.15
C GLU A 332 -9.67 9.57 -6.70
N PHE A 333 -9.58 10.56 -5.81
CA PHE A 333 -8.76 11.74 -6.05
C PHE A 333 -7.63 11.75 -5.03
N THR A 334 -6.37 11.73 -5.49
CA THR A 334 -5.24 11.64 -4.58
C THR A 334 -4.02 12.40 -5.08
N VAL A 335 -3.16 12.77 -4.14
CA VAL A 335 -1.82 13.30 -4.39
C VAL A 335 -0.76 12.23 -4.08
N ALA A 336 0.39 12.36 -4.72
CA ALA A 336 1.58 11.57 -4.38
C ALA A 336 2.49 12.32 -3.40
N LYS A 337 3.44 11.62 -2.76
CA LYS A 337 4.50 12.26 -1.96
C LYS A 337 5.42 13.08 -2.87
N ASP A 338 5.96 14.19 -2.36
CA ASP A 338 6.90 15.04 -3.10
C ASP A 338 8.12 14.23 -3.63
N ILE A 339 8.61 13.31 -2.81
CA ILE A 339 9.73 12.43 -3.17
C ILE A 339 9.48 11.55 -4.39
N TYR A 340 8.23 11.30 -4.78
CA TYR A 340 7.91 10.54 -6.01
C TYR A 340 7.65 11.45 -7.20
N VAL A 341 7.04 12.62 -6.93
CA VAL A 341 6.64 13.59 -7.95
C VAL A 341 7.84 14.32 -8.52
N ARG A 342 8.65 14.91 -7.63
CA ARG A 342 9.77 15.78 -8.02
C ARG A 342 10.80 15.08 -8.94
N PRO A 343 11.26 13.85 -8.66
CA PRO A 343 12.21 13.16 -9.51
C PRO A 343 11.55 12.39 -10.65
N ASN A 344 10.25 12.53 -10.87
CA ASN A 344 9.53 11.81 -11.91
C ASN A 344 9.75 10.29 -11.85
N SER A 345 9.59 9.71 -10.65
CA SER A 345 10.03 8.34 -10.32
C SER A 345 9.29 7.21 -11.04
N GLY A 346 8.11 7.50 -11.63
CA GLY A 346 7.24 6.47 -12.22
C GLY A 346 6.36 5.74 -11.20
N TRP A 347 6.36 6.17 -9.93
CA TRP A 347 5.63 5.49 -8.86
C TRP A 347 4.11 5.52 -9.03
N PHE A 348 3.47 4.37 -8.80
CA PHE A 348 2.02 4.24 -8.73
C PHE A 348 1.59 3.57 -7.42
N SER A 349 0.41 3.94 -6.89
CA SER A 349 0.00 3.58 -5.53
C SER A 349 -0.68 2.22 -5.44
N ASP A 350 -0.32 1.39 -4.43
CA ASP A 350 -1.07 0.18 -4.02
C ASP A 350 -2.55 0.45 -3.76
N ARG A 351 -2.87 1.59 -3.15
CA ARG A 351 -4.26 1.98 -2.92
C ARG A 351 -4.98 2.30 -4.22
N SER A 352 -4.34 3.00 -5.15
CA SER A 352 -4.95 3.37 -6.43
C SER A 352 -5.28 2.14 -7.28
N VAL A 353 -4.45 1.09 -7.26
CA VAL A 353 -4.79 -0.16 -7.95
C VAL A 353 -6.00 -0.86 -7.33
N CYS A 354 -6.25 -0.69 -6.03
CA CYS A 354 -7.46 -1.19 -5.38
C CYS A 354 -8.72 -0.47 -5.89
N TYR A 355 -8.65 0.86 -6.09
CA TYR A 355 -9.73 1.61 -6.73
C TYR A 355 -9.96 1.15 -8.17
N LEU A 356 -8.91 1.03 -8.97
CA LEU A 356 -9.02 0.50 -10.34
C LEU A 356 -9.66 -0.89 -10.35
N ALA A 357 -9.22 -1.79 -9.46
CA ALA A 357 -9.76 -3.13 -9.33
C ALA A 357 -11.23 -3.16 -8.94
N ALA A 358 -11.70 -2.21 -8.13
CA ALA A 358 -13.12 -2.03 -7.80
C ALA A 358 -13.93 -1.34 -8.92
N GLY A 359 -13.33 -1.06 -10.08
CA GLY A 359 -13.97 -0.31 -11.18
C GLY A 359 -14.21 1.16 -10.82
N ARG A 360 -13.35 1.73 -9.95
CA ARG A 360 -13.43 3.13 -9.53
C ARG A 360 -12.33 3.92 -10.21
N PRO A 361 -12.68 4.90 -11.08
CA PRO A 361 -11.69 5.71 -11.78
C PRO A 361 -10.76 6.44 -10.82
N VAL A 362 -9.51 6.63 -11.23
CA VAL A 362 -8.47 7.28 -10.43
C VAL A 362 -8.01 8.57 -11.08
N VAL A 363 -7.96 9.64 -10.29
CA VAL A 363 -7.35 10.93 -10.64
C VAL A 363 -6.20 11.17 -9.67
N THR A 364 -4.96 11.09 -10.14
CA THR A 364 -3.76 11.13 -9.30
C THR A 364 -2.67 12.03 -9.89
N MET A 365 -1.79 12.55 -9.02
CA MET A 365 -0.68 13.38 -9.47
C MET A 365 0.28 12.61 -10.37
N ARG A 366 0.81 13.34 -11.36
CA ARG A 366 1.86 12.86 -12.25
C ARG A 366 3.13 12.55 -11.46
N THR A 367 3.64 11.33 -11.66
CA THR A 367 4.94 10.88 -11.14
C THR A 367 5.80 10.25 -12.27
N GLY A 368 5.33 10.30 -13.52
CA GLY A 368 5.92 9.64 -14.66
C GLY A 368 5.32 8.27 -15.01
N PHE A 369 4.34 7.79 -14.25
CA PHE A 369 3.73 6.48 -14.46
C PHE A 369 2.96 6.36 -15.80
N SER A 370 2.52 7.46 -16.37
CA SER A 370 1.84 7.49 -17.67
C SER A 370 2.69 7.04 -18.85
N LYS A 371 3.99 6.89 -18.67
CA LYS A 371 4.89 6.22 -19.63
C LYS A 371 4.63 4.70 -19.71
N PHE A 372 4.02 4.12 -18.69
CA PHE A 372 3.88 2.67 -18.51
C PHE A 372 2.42 2.22 -18.54
N TYR A 373 1.46 3.12 -18.28
CA TYR A 373 0.03 2.84 -18.27
C TYR A 373 -0.72 3.89 -19.09
N PRO A 374 -1.77 3.49 -19.85
CA PRO A 374 -2.58 4.45 -20.57
C PRO A 374 -3.41 5.30 -19.60
N VAL A 375 -3.44 6.61 -19.87
CA VAL A 375 -4.25 7.60 -19.14
C VAL A 375 -5.34 8.18 -20.02
N GLY A 376 -6.27 8.94 -19.43
CA GLY A 376 -7.40 9.59 -20.13
C GLY A 376 -8.67 8.76 -20.12
N ARG A 377 -8.62 7.49 -19.68
CA ARG A 377 -9.80 6.64 -19.56
C ARG A 377 -9.68 5.68 -18.37
N GLY A 378 -10.46 5.92 -17.34
CA GLY A 378 -10.41 5.14 -16.08
C GLY A 378 -9.25 5.52 -15.15
N LEU A 379 -8.17 6.05 -15.70
CA LEU A 379 -7.01 6.58 -15.00
C LEU A 379 -6.66 7.94 -15.61
N PHE A 380 -6.48 8.95 -14.76
CA PHE A 380 -6.11 10.30 -15.13
C PHE A 380 -4.92 10.76 -14.30
N GLU A 381 -3.95 11.38 -14.93
CA GLU A 381 -2.88 12.08 -14.25
C GLU A 381 -3.08 13.59 -14.29
N TYR A 382 -2.53 14.29 -13.32
CA TYR A 382 -2.55 15.74 -13.28
C TYR A 382 -1.29 16.34 -12.63
N SER A 383 -0.95 17.55 -13.03
CA SER A 383 0.04 18.43 -12.41
C SER A 383 -0.51 19.84 -12.16
N SER A 384 -1.69 20.16 -12.69
CA SER A 384 -2.38 21.42 -12.49
C SER A 384 -3.83 21.21 -12.03
N HIS A 385 -4.47 22.27 -11.54
CA HIS A 385 -5.90 22.27 -11.21
C HIS A 385 -6.76 21.99 -12.45
N GLU A 386 -6.40 22.56 -13.59
CA GLU A 386 -7.12 22.42 -14.84
C GLU A 386 -7.12 20.95 -15.31
N GLU A 387 -5.98 20.28 -15.25
CA GLU A 387 -5.85 18.86 -15.58
C GLU A 387 -6.67 17.98 -14.60
N ALA A 388 -6.60 18.28 -13.29
CA ALA A 388 -7.37 17.56 -12.27
C ALA A 388 -8.88 17.68 -12.49
N LEU A 389 -9.36 18.92 -12.76
CA LEU A 389 -10.76 19.20 -13.04
C LEU A 389 -11.23 18.57 -14.33
N SER A 390 -10.39 18.60 -15.38
CA SER A 390 -10.69 17.96 -16.67
C SER A 390 -10.90 16.44 -16.51
N GLY A 391 -10.05 15.77 -15.71
CA GLY A 391 -10.21 14.35 -15.41
C GLY A 391 -11.51 14.05 -14.63
N ILE A 392 -11.86 14.88 -13.65
CA ILE A 392 -13.11 14.76 -12.88
C ILE A 392 -14.33 14.96 -13.77
N ASP A 393 -14.30 15.98 -14.65
CA ASP A 393 -15.40 16.29 -15.58
C ASP A 393 -15.57 15.17 -16.63
N ALA A 394 -14.48 14.62 -17.16
CA ALA A 394 -14.53 13.47 -18.05
C ALA A 394 -15.20 12.25 -17.41
N ILE A 395 -14.80 11.94 -16.15
CA ILE A 395 -15.41 10.86 -15.38
C ILE A 395 -16.91 11.14 -15.17
N ALA A 396 -17.31 12.37 -14.86
CA ALA A 396 -18.70 12.74 -14.68
C ALA A 396 -19.54 12.56 -15.95
N ALA A 397 -18.99 12.95 -17.09
CA ALA A 397 -19.64 12.85 -18.40
C ALA A 397 -19.83 11.41 -18.88
N GLY A 398 -18.94 10.48 -18.50
CA GLY A 398 -18.94 9.10 -19.02
C GLY A 398 -18.69 8.03 -17.97
N TYR A 399 -19.22 8.16 -16.76
CA TYR A 399 -18.88 7.30 -15.62
C TYR A 399 -18.89 5.79 -15.91
N PRO A 400 -19.91 5.19 -16.57
CA PRO A 400 -19.90 3.76 -16.84
C PRO A 400 -18.74 3.29 -17.72
N ALA A 401 -18.32 4.13 -18.67
CA ALA A 401 -17.18 3.82 -19.54
C ALA A 401 -15.86 3.90 -18.78
N HIS A 402 -15.69 4.91 -17.92
CA HIS A 402 -14.50 5.07 -17.09
C HIS A 402 -14.41 3.99 -16.00
N SER A 403 -15.55 3.58 -15.43
CA SER A 403 -15.60 2.48 -14.46
C SER A 403 -15.15 1.15 -15.08
N ARG A 404 -15.63 0.83 -16.29
CA ARG A 404 -15.16 -0.38 -17.01
C ARG A 404 -13.67 -0.29 -17.35
N ALA A 405 -13.22 0.85 -17.88
CA ALA A 405 -11.82 1.04 -18.22
C ALA A 405 -10.88 0.95 -17.00
N ALA A 406 -11.28 1.46 -15.84
CA ALA A 406 -10.54 1.28 -14.60
C ALA A 406 -10.34 -0.21 -14.26
N ARG A 407 -11.41 -1.00 -14.39
CA ARG A 407 -11.36 -2.45 -14.17
C ARG A 407 -10.49 -3.18 -15.18
N GLU A 408 -10.55 -2.78 -16.44
CA GLU A 408 -9.71 -3.30 -17.54
C GLU A 408 -8.24 -3.02 -17.26
N LEU A 409 -7.88 -1.78 -16.88
CA LEU A 409 -6.52 -1.41 -16.46
C LEU A 409 -5.99 -2.29 -15.33
N ALA A 410 -6.82 -2.53 -14.29
CA ALA A 410 -6.41 -3.40 -13.19
C ALA A 410 -6.10 -4.83 -13.67
N ARG A 411 -6.87 -5.38 -14.60
CA ARG A 411 -6.65 -6.71 -15.16
C ARG A 411 -5.44 -6.80 -16.08
N GLU A 412 -5.26 -5.80 -16.92
CA GLU A 412 -4.23 -5.81 -17.96
C GLU A 412 -2.84 -5.53 -17.40
N TYR A 413 -2.73 -4.57 -16.46
CA TYR A 413 -1.44 -4.06 -16.02
C TYR A 413 -1.05 -4.52 -14.61
N PHE A 414 -2.01 -4.86 -13.74
CA PHE A 414 -1.78 -5.07 -12.31
C PHE A 414 -2.22 -6.45 -11.81
N ALA A 415 -2.77 -7.31 -12.67
CA ALA A 415 -3.16 -8.66 -12.25
C ALA A 415 -1.93 -9.48 -11.80
N PRO A 416 -2.09 -10.39 -10.82
CA PRO A 416 -0.97 -11.13 -10.23
C PRO A 416 -0.17 -11.94 -11.25
N ASP A 417 -0.80 -12.53 -12.26
CA ASP A 417 -0.13 -13.27 -13.32
C ASP A 417 0.80 -12.38 -14.15
N ARG A 418 0.43 -11.12 -14.36
CA ARG A 418 1.22 -10.12 -15.07
C ARG A 418 2.39 -9.63 -14.22
N VAL A 419 2.12 -9.22 -12.99
CA VAL A 419 3.11 -8.57 -12.12
C VAL A 419 4.02 -9.59 -11.47
N LEU A 420 3.44 -10.55 -10.72
CA LEU A 420 4.23 -11.54 -10.00
C LEU A 420 4.79 -12.61 -10.93
N GLY A 421 4.08 -12.94 -12.03
CA GLY A 421 4.61 -13.83 -13.04
C GLY A 421 5.89 -13.30 -13.67
N ALA A 422 5.93 -12.02 -14.06
CA ALA A 422 7.12 -11.37 -14.57
C ALA A 422 8.24 -11.29 -13.51
N LEU A 423 7.88 -10.89 -12.27
CA LEU A 423 8.81 -10.78 -11.15
C LEU A 423 9.49 -12.13 -10.84
N LEU A 424 8.73 -13.22 -10.79
CA LEU A 424 9.26 -14.56 -10.53
C LEU A 424 10.12 -15.07 -11.71
N ALA A 425 9.66 -14.86 -12.95
CA ALA A 425 10.45 -15.21 -14.14
C ALA A 425 11.79 -14.48 -14.19
N ASP A 426 11.81 -13.19 -13.86
CA ASP A 426 13.04 -12.37 -13.75
C ASP A 426 13.99 -12.86 -12.64
N ALA A 427 13.45 -13.54 -11.64
CA ALA A 427 14.21 -14.16 -10.57
C ALA A 427 14.60 -15.62 -10.86
N GLY A 428 14.22 -16.18 -12.04
CA GLY A 428 14.56 -17.53 -12.48
C GLY A 428 13.63 -18.62 -11.94
N LEU A 429 12.37 -18.28 -11.60
CA LEU A 429 11.36 -19.15 -10.97
C LEU A 429 10.16 -19.47 -11.87
#